data_779abf3f869304142a25ae3cb6aeb4c4
#
_entry.id   779abf3f869304142a25ae3cb6aeb4c4
#
_cell.length_a   1.000
_cell.length_b   1.000
_cell.length_c   1.000
_cell.angle_alpha   90.00
_cell.angle_beta   90.00
_cell.angle_gamma   90.00
#
_symmetry.space_group_name_H-M   'P 1'
#
loop_
_entity.id
_entity.type
_entity.pdbx_description
1 polymer ?
#
loop_
_entity_poly.entity_id
_entity_poly.type
_entity_poly.pdbx_seq_one_letter_code
_entity_poly.pdbx_strand_id
1 'polypeptide(L)'
;MASLANHPTSRDQAKVMNRYDITKRMVGMLHQDEAVIGGIGYTNFDLWAASDSPHGRRQQNFYMLGSMGLAVPIALGVAIAQPFRKVFALEGDGSVLMQLGALSTVAARAQKNLCIVIMDNGAYQITGGQATATGQGADIVGIARASGLAQSAWAADEDAFVELICRSLKEDGPWLIGCRIDNQKPVDTTERDPARIRDRFMRGLGVRK
;
A
#
# COMPACT_ATOMS: atom_id res chain seq x y z
N MET A 1 -22.37 7.22 5.16
CA MET A 1 -20.97 6.77 5.31
C MET A 1 -20.85 6.00 6.61
N ALA A 2 -20.45 4.74 6.60
CA ALA A 2 -20.17 4.01 7.84
C ALA A 2 -19.00 4.71 8.55
N SER A 3 -19.15 4.95 9.85
CA SER A 3 -18.18 5.68 10.66
C SER A 3 -16.88 4.89 10.78
N LEU A 4 -15.73 5.54 10.63
CA LEU A 4 -14.42 4.99 10.98
C LEU A 4 -14.16 5.00 12.50
N ALA A 5 -15.15 5.38 13.31
CA ALA A 5 -15.03 5.54 14.76
C ALA A 5 -14.73 4.22 15.51
N ASN A 6 -15.02 3.07 14.91
CA ASN A 6 -14.81 1.76 15.53
C ASN A 6 -13.40 1.18 15.26
N HIS A 7 -12.55 1.89 14.53
CA HIS A 7 -11.19 1.45 14.24
C HIS A 7 -10.22 1.91 15.34
N PRO A 8 -9.09 1.19 15.54
CA PRO A 8 -8.05 1.60 16.48
C PRO A 8 -7.61 3.05 16.27
N THR A 9 -7.35 3.74 17.37
CA THR A 9 -6.87 5.14 17.34
C THR A 9 -5.35 5.23 17.25
N SER A 10 -4.64 4.11 17.50
CA SER A 10 -3.19 4.02 17.41
C SER A 10 -2.74 2.66 16.90
N ARG A 11 -1.49 2.61 16.45
CA ARG A 11 -0.80 1.40 15.99
C ARG A 11 -0.87 0.25 17.01
N ASP A 12 -0.65 0.54 18.29
CA ASP A 12 -0.51 -0.49 19.32
C ASP A 12 -1.83 -1.15 19.72
N GLN A 13 -2.96 -0.56 19.36
CA GLN A 13 -4.28 -1.15 19.52
C GLN A 13 -4.63 -2.13 18.38
N ALA A 14 -3.91 -2.07 17.26
CA ALA A 14 -4.09 -2.98 16.15
C ALA A 14 -3.36 -4.30 16.40
N LYS A 15 -3.98 -5.41 16.00
CA LYS A 15 -3.37 -6.74 16.00
C LYS A 15 -2.15 -6.76 15.06
N VAL A 16 -1.11 -7.51 15.43
CA VAL A 16 -0.01 -7.82 14.52
C VAL A 16 -0.49 -8.87 13.53
N MET A 17 -0.61 -8.51 12.26
CA MET A 17 -1.08 -9.37 11.18
C MET A 17 0.10 -9.96 10.40
N ASN A 18 -0.10 -11.12 9.79
CA ASN A 18 0.90 -11.67 8.86
C ASN A 18 0.88 -10.86 7.55
N ARG A 19 2.03 -10.27 7.18
CA ARG A 19 2.18 -9.41 6.00
C ARG A 19 1.78 -10.11 4.71
N TYR A 20 2.24 -11.34 4.50
CA TYR A 20 1.92 -12.11 3.28
C TYR A 20 0.44 -12.46 3.20
N ASP A 21 -0.17 -12.88 4.32
CA ASP A 21 -1.59 -13.23 4.35
C ASP A 21 -2.48 -12.05 3.96
N ILE A 22 -2.31 -10.89 4.59
CA ILE A 22 -3.12 -9.70 4.25
C ILE A 22 -2.84 -9.19 2.82
N THR A 23 -1.60 -9.28 2.34
CA THR A 23 -1.27 -8.96 0.94
C THR A 23 -1.99 -9.90 -0.02
N LYS A 24 -2.02 -11.21 0.28
CA LYS A 24 -2.75 -12.20 -0.52
C LYS A 24 -4.25 -11.96 -0.50
N ARG A 25 -4.84 -11.61 0.66
CA ARG A 25 -6.26 -11.24 0.77
C ARG A 25 -6.56 -10.03 -0.11
N MET A 26 -5.75 -8.96 -0.01
CA MET A 26 -5.92 -7.76 -0.86
C MET A 26 -5.85 -8.13 -2.34
N VAL A 27 -4.80 -8.83 -2.79
CA VAL A 27 -4.63 -9.20 -4.20
C VAL A 27 -5.79 -10.07 -4.70
N GLY A 28 -6.31 -10.97 -3.85
CA GLY A 28 -7.47 -11.83 -4.17
C GLY A 28 -8.78 -11.05 -4.39
N MET A 29 -8.86 -9.81 -3.91
CA MET A 29 -10.03 -8.92 -4.11
C MET A 29 -9.89 -8.04 -5.36
N LEU A 30 -8.70 -7.97 -5.97
CA LEU A 30 -8.42 -7.14 -7.14
C LEU A 30 -8.69 -7.90 -8.43
N HIS A 31 -9.27 -7.21 -9.40
CA HIS A 31 -9.47 -7.67 -10.76
C HIS A 31 -8.39 -7.09 -11.70
N GLN A 32 -8.64 -7.08 -13.00
CA GLN A 32 -7.72 -6.53 -14.01
C GLN A 32 -7.77 -4.99 -14.09
N ASP A 33 -8.75 -4.37 -13.43
CA ASP A 33 -8.99 -2.93 -13.53
C ASP A 33 -8.24 -2.11 -12.47
N GLU A 34 -7.77 -2.75 -11.39
CA GLU A 34 -7.02 -2.05 -10.35
C GLU A 34 -5.52 -2.11 -10.60
N ALA A 35 -4.81 -1.03 -10.27
CA ALA A 35 -3.35 -0.99 -10.29
C ALA A 35 -2.78 -0.97 -8.86
N VAL A 36 -1.62 -1.62 -8.66
CA VAL A 36 -0.89 -1.58 -7.39
C VAL A 36 0.53 -1.10 -7.63
N ILE A 37 0.94 -0.07 -6.91
CA ILE A 37 2.32 0.40 -6.86
C ILE A 37 2.94 -0.13 -5.58
N GLY A 38 3.75 -1.18 -5.67
CA GLY A 38 4.49 -1.75 -4.55
C GLY A 38 5.72 -0.92 -4.22
N GLY A 39 5.88 -0.56 -2.95
CA GLY A 39 7.08 0.04 -2.40
C GLY A 39 8.24 -0.95 -2.35
N ILE A 40 9.37 -0.53 -1.80
CA ILE A 40 10.54 -1.43 -1.72
C ILE A 40 10.40 -2.44 -0.59
N GLY A 41 11.25 -3.47 -0.64
CA GLY A 41 11.46 -4.36 0.48
C GLY A 41 10.54 -5.57 0.49
N TYR A 42 10.39 -6.16 1.66
CA TYR A 42 9.64 -7.42 1.83
C TYR A 42 8.16 -7.28 1.50
N THR A 43 7.57 -6.11 1.69
CA THR A 43 6.21 -5.78 1.25
C THR A 43 6.05 -6.01 -0.26
N ASN A 44 7.05 -5.58 -1.03
CA ASN A 44 7.05 -5.74 -2.48
C ASN A 44 7.26 -7.20 -2.91
N PHE A 45 8.09 -7.93 -2.17
CA PHE A 45 8.34 -9.35 -2.42
C PHE A 45 7.09 -10.19 -2.16
N ASP A 46 6.36 -9.88 -1.08
CA ASP A 46 5.09 -10.54 -0.78
C ASP A 46 3.98 -10.16 -1.79
N LEU A 47 3.97 -8.93 -2.29
CA LEU A 47 3.08 -8.54 -3.40
C LEU A 47 3.38 -9.36 -4.67
N TRP A 48 4.66 -9.60 -4.96
CA TRP A 48 5.08 -10.43 -6.08
C TRP A 48 4.57 -11.86 -5.92
N ALA A 49 4.80 -12.47 -4.77
CA ALA A 49 4.37 -13.83 -4.46
C ALA A 49 2.84 -13.98 -4.48
N ALA A 50 2.13 -13.03 -3.86
CA ALA A 50 0.67 -13.04 -3.80
C ALA A 50 0.01 -12.86 -5.18
N SER A 51 0.75 -12.31 -6.15
CA SER A 51 0.25 -12.05 -7.51
C SER A 51 0.44 -13.23 -8.46
N ASP A 52 1.01 -14.32 -8.00
CA ASP A 52 1.20 -15.53 -8.82
C ASP A 52 -0.12 -16.28 -9.00
N SER A 53 -0.41 -16.70 -10.23
CA SER A 53 -1.60 -17.45 -10.55
C SER A 53 -1.35 -18.39 -11.76
N PRO A 54 -2.21 -19.40 -11.99
CA PRO A 54 -2.13 -20.26 -13.17
C PRO A 54 -2.20 -19.50 -14.51
N HIS A 55 -2.73 -18.27 -14.49
CA HIS A 55 -2.83 -17.38 -15.66
C HIS A 55 -1.69 -16.36 -15.77
N GLY A 56 -0.65 -16.52 -14.94
CA GLY A 56 0.48 -15.59 -14.83
C GLY A 56 0.26 -14.50 -13.79
N ARG A 57 1.29 -13.67 -13.60
CA ARG A 57 1.27 -12.59 -12.61
C ARG A 57 0.50 -11.37 -13.13
N ARG A 58 -0.13 -10.65 -12.19
CA ARG A 58 -0.84 -9.40 -12.51
C ARG A 58 0.10 -8.39 -13.17
N GLN A 59 -0.22 -7.98 -14.38
CA GLN A 59 0.56 -6.97 -15.11
C GLN A 59 0.35 -5.56 -14.56
N GLN A 60 -0.78 -5.32 -13.87
CA GLN A 60 -1.15 -4.04 -13.26
C GLN A 60 -0.38 -3.73 -11.97
N ASN A 61 0.58 -4.57 -11.58
CA ASN A 61 1.43 -4.33 -10.43
C ASN A 61 2.78 -3.78 -10.86
N PHE A 62 3.16 -2.64 -10.28
CA PHE A 62 4.50 -2.09 -10.37
C PHE A 62 5.30 -2.47 -9.12
N TYR A 63 6.56 -2.84 -9.30
CA TYR A 63 7.45 -3.29 -8.23
C TYR A 63 8.65 -2.37 -8.13
N MET A 64 8.69 -1.55 -7.07
CA MET A 64 9.82 -0.64 -6.81
C MET A 64 11.08 -1.43 -6.47
N LEU A 65 12.22 -1.04 -7.04
CA LEU A 65 13.49 -1.73 -6.79
C LEU A 65 14.32 -1.12 -5.67
N GLY A 66 14.43 0.20 -5.59
CA GLY A 66 15.35 0.83 -4.65
C GLY A 66 14.95 2.21 -4.12
N SER A 67 13.85 2.79 -4.57
CA SER A 67 13.47 4.16 -4.18
C SER A 67 12.45 4.15 -3.06
N MET A 68 12.90 4.37 -1.83
CA MET A 68 12.02 4.49 -0.67
C MET A 68 11.11 5.72 -0.76
N GLY A 69 9.85 5.56 -0.32
CA GLY A 69 8.86 6.64 -0.24
C GLY A 69 8.19 7.03 -1.55
N LEU A 70 8.55 6.40 -2.67
CA LEU A 70 8.03 6.79 -3.98
C LEU A 70 6.78 6.04 -4.44
N ALA A 71 6.34 4.99 -3.75
CA ALA A 71 5.11 4.29 -4.15
C ALA A 71 3.88 5.20 -4.06
N VAL A 72 3.76 6.01 -3.02
CA VAL A 72 2.64 6.94 -2.83
C VAL A 72 2.59 8.01 -3.93
N PRO A 73 3.65 8.78 -4.23
CA PRO A 73 3.58 9.81 -5.27
C PRO A 73 3.44 9.20 -6.68
N ILE A 74 4.00 8.02 -6.96
CA ILE A 74 3.79 7.33 -8.24
C ILE A 74 2.33 6.88 -8.37
N ALA A 75 1.75 6.28 -7.31
CA ALA A 75 0.35 5.90 -7.30
C ALA A 75 -0.59 7.09 -7.51
N LEU A 76 -0.27 8.24 -6.89
CA LEU A 76 -1.00 9.48 -7.13
C LEU A 76 -0.94 9.89 -8.61
N GLY A 77 0.24 9.83 -9.23
CA GLY A 77 0.41 10.12 -10.66
C GLY A 77 -0.40 9.18 -11.55
N VAL A 78 -0.40 7.88 -11.25
CA VAL A 78 -1.23 6.89 -11.97
C VAL A 78 -2.72 7.16 -11.76
N ALA A 79 -3.15 7.48 -10.54
CA ALA A 79 -4.54 7.79 -10.22
C ALA A 79 -5.05 9.03 -10.99
N ILE A 80 -4.20 10.05 -11.15
CA ILE A 80 -4.52 11.23 -11.96
C ILE A 80 -4.63 10.87 -13.45
N ALA A 81 -3.69 10.06 -13.95
CA ALA A 81 -3.64 9.70 -15.38
C ALA A 81 -4.72 8.66 -15.76
N GLN A 82 -5.22 7.88 -14.81
CA GLN A 82 -6.19 6.80 -14.99
C GLN A 82 -7.41 6.99 -14.05
N PRO A 83 -8.23 8.04 -14.22
CA PRO A 83 -9.23 8.46 -13.23
C PRO A 83 -10.35 7.44 -12.98
N PHE A 84 -10.56 6.51 -13.91
CA PHE A 84 -11.57 5.44 -13.80
C PHE A 84 -11.01 4.12 -13.21
N ARG A 85 -9.70 4.06 -12.94
CA ARG A 85 -9.01 2.90 -12.39
C ARG A 85 -8.74 3.12 -10.90
N LYS A 86 -9.13 2.20 -10.04
CA LYS A 86 -8.67 2.22 -8.65
C LYS A 86 -7.17 1.93 -8.59
N VAL A 87 -6.44 2.72 -7.80
CA VAL A 87 -4.99 2.65 -7.68
C VAL A 87 -4.61 2.49 -6.22
N PHE A 88 -3.80 1.49 -5.93
CA PHE A 88 -3.27 1.21 -4.59
C PHE A 88 -1.79 1.55 -4.54
N ALA A 89 -1.37 2.28 -3.50
CA ALA A 89 0.02 2.34 -3.06
C ALA A 89 0.19 1.35 -1.92
N LEU A 90 1.05 0.35 -2.06
CA LEU A 90 1.40 -0.60 -1.00
C LEU A 90 2.80 -0.27 -0.51
N GLU A 91 2.93 0.37 0.66
CA GLU A 91 4.19 0.96 1.13
C GLU A 91 4.52 0.53 2.56
N GLY A 92 5.81 0.48 2.90
CA GLY A 92 6.26 0.28 4.28
C GLY A 92 6.24 1.58 5.09
N ASP A 93 6.11 1.48 6.41
CA ASP A 93 6.10 2.62 7.34
C ASP A 93 7.37 3.48 7.23
N GLY A 94 8.55 2.87 7.32
CA GLY A 94 9.82 3.59 7.19
C GLY A 94 10.01 4.22 5.82
N SER A 95 9.41 3.65 4.78
CA SER A 95 9.46 4.17 3.42
C SER A 95 8.60 5.42 3.27
N VAL A 96 7.32 5.39 3.72
CA VAL A 96 6.44 6.57 3.63
C VAL A 96 6.96 7.72 4.50
N LEU A 97 7.59 7.44 5.63
CA LEU A 97 8.20 8.47 6.49
C LEU A 97 9.30 9.26 5.78
N MET A 98 10.00 8.68 4.81
CA MET A 98 11.01 9.40 4.01
C MET A 98 10.40 10.40 3.03
N GLN A 99 9.13 10.28 2.69
CA GLN A 99 8.40 11.17 1.77
C GLN A 99 7.06 11.62 2.38
N LEU A 100 7.08 11.96 3.65
CA LEU A 100 5.89 12.26 4.45
C LEU A 100 5.06 13.41 3.84
N GLY A 101 5.72 14.38 3.23
CA GLY A 101 5.05 15.48 2.49
C GLY A 101 4.17 15.03 1.33
N ALA A 102 4.36 13.81 0.82
CA ALA A 102 3.49 13.25 -0.22
C ALA A 102 2.03 13.11 0.27
N LEU A 103 1.80 12.87 1.58
CA LEU A 103 0.46 12.76 2.14
C LEU A 103 -0.33 14.06 2.02
N SER A 104 0.32 15.20 2.27
CA SER A 104 -0.30 16.52 2.07
C SER A 104 -0.61 16.78 0.59
N THR A 105 0.25 16.34 -0.33
CA THR A 105 0.00 16.46 -1.76
C THR A 105 -1.19 15.58 -2.19
N VAL A 106 -1.29 14.35 -1.67
CA VAL A 106 -2.45 13.46 -1.90
C VAL A 106 -3.73 14.11 -1.40
N ALA A 107 -3.72 14.67 -0.19
CA ALA A 107 -4.87 15.36 0.39
C ALA A 107 -5.30 16.56 -0.48
N ALA A 108 -4.35 17.39 -0.90
CA ALA A 108 -4.62 18.55 -1.76
C ALA A 108 -5.16 18.16 -3.14
N ARG A 109 -4.72 17.02 -3.70
CA ARG A 109 -5.22 16.53 -5.00
C ARG A 109 -6.56 15.80 -4.89
N ALA A 110 -6.89 15.26 -3.73
CA ALA A 110 -8.15 14.60 -3.41
C ALA A 110 -8.60 13.55 -4.45
N GLN A 111 -7.66 12.72 -4.92
CA GLN A 111 -7.95 11.71 -5.94
C GLN A 111 -8.85 10.61 -5.40
N LYS A 112 -10.09 10.53 -5.89
CA LYS A 112 -11.15 9.63 -5.42
C LYS A 112 -10.84 8.15 -5.63
N ASN A 113 -9.97 7.84 -6.56
CA ASN A 113 -9.60 6.50 -6.98
C ASN A 113 -8.28 6.00 -6.34
N LEU A 114 -7.74 6.70 -5.33
CA LEU A 114 -6.47 6.34 -4.67
C LEU A 114 -6.71 5.73 -3.29
N CYS A 115 -6.04 4.62 -3.00
CA CYS A 115 -5.93 4.00 -1.68
C CYS A 115 -4.45 3.76 -1.34
N ILE A 116 -4.04 4.19 -0.16
CA ILE A 116 -2.70 3.98 0.38
C ILE A 116 -2.79 2.92 1.48
N VAL A 117 -2.04 1.83 1.37
CA VAL A 117 -1.94 0.77 2.37
C VAL A 117 -0.54 0.80 2.96
N ILE A 118 -0.43 1.05 4.25
CA ILE A 118 0.84 1.10 4.97
C ILE A 118 1.04 -0.20 5.74
N MET A 119 2.09 -0.93 5.37
CA MET A 119 2.55 -2.15 6.04
C MET A 119 3.57 -1.76 7.12
N ASP A 120 3.09 -1.57 8.35
CA ASP A 120 3.88 -1.07 9.48
C ASP A 120 4.42 -2.21 10.35
N ASN A 121 5.69 -2.55 10.15
CA ASN A 121 6.43 -3.48 11.00
C ASN A 121 7.28 -2.79 12.06
N GLY A 122 7.34 -1.46 12.07
CA GLY A 122 8.15 -0.67 13.00
C GLY A 122 9.66 -0.77 12.78
N ALA A 123 10.13 -1.29 11.63
CA ALA A 123 11.56 -1.53 11.42
C ALA A 123 11.99 -1.44 9.94
N TYR A 124 13.24 -1.00 9.72
CA TYR A 124 13.95 -1.09 8.44
C TYR A 124 14.53 -2.50 8.24
N GLN A 125 13.65 -3.46 8.00
CA GLN A 125 13.94 -4.89 8.09
C GLN A 125 15.05 -5.37 7.13
N ILE A 126 15.13 -4.82 5.92
CA ILE A 126 16.12 -5.24 4.90
C ILE A 126 17.55 -4.81 5.25
N THR A 127 17.70 -3.66 5.91
CA THR A 127 19.00 -3.02 6.09
C THR A 127 19.58 -3.18 7.50
N GLY A 128 18.96 -4.00 8.36
CA GLY A 128 19.53 -4.31 9.68
C GLY A 128 18.52 -4.28 10.83
N GLY A 129 17.23 -4.07 10.55
CA GLY A 129 16.18 -4.14 11.58
C GLY A 129 16.12 -2.93 12.52
N GLN A 130 16.73 -1.80 12.13
CA GLN A 130 16.68 -0.56 12.91
C GLN A 130 15.22 -0.12 13.07
N ALA A 131 14.84 0.36 14.26
CA ALA A 131 13.50 0.85 14.51
C ALA A 131 13.20 2.07 13.63
N THR A 132 11.99 2.07 13.05
CA THR A 132 11.42 3.27 12.42
C THR A 132 10.78 4.18 13.45
N ALA A 133 10.40 5.39 13.06
CA ALA A 133 9.69 6.30 13.98
C ALA A 133 8.33 5.74 14.41
N THR A 134 7.64 4.93 13.58
CA THR A 134 6.39 4.27 13.97
C THR A 134 6.62 3.22 15.06
N GLY A 135 7.74 2.50 15.01
CA GLY A 135 8.18 1.60 16.08
C GLY A 135 8.55 2.32 17.38
N GLN A 136 8.69 3.64 17.36
CA GLN A 136 9.01 4.51 18.49
C GLN A 136 7.85 5.44 18.89
N GLY A 137 6.64 5.21 18.36
CA GLY A 137 5.42 5.89 18.76
C GLY A 137 4.87 6.93 17.78
N ALA A 138 5.49 7.13 16.62
CA ALA A 138 4.86 7.99 15.58
C ALA A 138 3.61 7.31 15.01
N ASP A 139 2.46 8.02 15.02
CA ASP A 139 1.20 7.55 14.46
C ASP A 139 1.04 7.99 13.00
N ILE A 140 1.35 7.10 12.07
CA ILE A 140 1.27 7.41 10.63
C ILE A 140 -0.17 7.68 10.16
N VAL A 141 -1.17 7.06 10.78
CA VAL A 141 -2.59 7.31 10.48
C VAL A 141 -3.01 8.66 11.02
N GLY A 142 -2.59 9.02 12.23
CA GLY A 142 -2.79 10.36 12.80
C GLY A 142 -2.14 11.45 11.96
N ILE A 143 -0.91 11.23 11.50
CA ILE A 143 -0.20 12.14 10.58
C ILE A 143 -0.97 12.29 9.26
N ALA A 144 -1.48 11.21 8.70
CA ALA A 144 -2.27 11.26 7.47
C ALA A 144 -3.56 12.09 7.65
N ARG A 145 -4.27 11.90 8.76
CA ARG A 145 -5.45 12.72 9.12
C ARG A 145 -5.09 14.20 9.27
N ALA A 146 -4.01 14.50 9.97
CA ALA A 146 -3.52 15.87 10.14
C ALA A 146 -3.08 16.51 8.81
N SER A 147 -2.65 15.69 7.84
CA SER A 147 -2.34 16.11 6.47
C SER A 147 -3.59 16.36 5.60
N GLY A 148 -4.80 16.06 6.10
CA GLY A 148 -6.07 16.24 5.38
C GLY A 148 -6.66 14.96 4.77
N LEU A 149 -6.08 13.79 5.02
CA LEU A 149 -6.61 12.51 4.57
C LEU A 149 -7.66 11.99 5.58
N ALA A 150 -8.89 12.50 5.48
CA ALA A 150 -9.96 12.18 6.45
C ALA A 150 -10.31 10.69 6.49
N GLN A 151 -10.21 9.98 5.36
CA GLN A 151 -10.48 8.54 5.25
C GLN A 151 -9.22 7.72 5.58
N SER A 152 -8.66 7.93 6.79
CA SER A 152 -7.49 7.21 7.28
C SER A 152 -7.88 6.39 8.51
N ALA A 153 -7.50 5.10 8.56
CA ALA A 153 -7.79 4.21 9.68
C ALA A 153 -6.69 3.17 9.87
N TRP A 154 -6.48 2.74 11.13
CA TRP A 154 -5.80 1.50 11.43
C TRP A 154 -6.76 0.31 11.23
N ALA A 155 -6.34 -0.72 10.52
CA ALA A 155 -7.04 -2.00 10.51
C ALA A 155 -6.83 -2.68 11.88
N ALA A 156 -7.94 -3.02 12.57
CA ALA A 156 -7.87 -3.66 13.88
C ALA A 156 -7.26 -5.07 13.79
N ASP A 157 -7.65 -5.81 12.76
CA ASP A 157 -7.28 -7.18 12.44
C ASP A 157 -7.47 -7.45 10.95
N GLU A 158 -7.35 -8.72 10.55
CA GLU A 158 -7.44 -9.16 9.16
C GLU A 158 -8.84 -8.94 8.56
N ASP A 159 -9.91 -9.06 9.35
CA ASP A 159 -11.28 -8.87 8.88
C ASP A 159 -11.59 -7.39 8.68
N ALA A 160 -11.15 -6.54 9.61
CA ALA A 160 -11.22 -5.09 9.47
C ALA A 160 -10.38 -4.59 8.28
N PHE A 161 -9.23 -5.21 8.03
CA PHE A 161 -8.43 -4.92 6.82
C PHE A 161 -9.21 -5.22 5.55
N VAL A 162 -9.81 -6.41 5.45
CA VAL A 162 -10.63 -6.81 4.29
C VAL A 162 -11.81 -5.84 4.11
N GLU A 163 -12.50 -5.46 5.19
CA GLU A 163 -13.59 -4.49 5.14
C GLU A 163 -13.12 -3.15 4.58
N LEU A 164 -12.01 -2.60 5.08
CA LEU A 164 -11.46 -1.32 4.63
C LEU A 164 -11.05 -1.36 3.15
N ILE A 165 -10.44 -2.46 2.69
CA ILE A 165 -10.12 -2.65 1.27
C ILE A 165 -11.40 -2.72 0.42
N CYS A 166 -12.42 -3.49 0.84
CA CYS A 166 -13.72 -3.55 0.16
C CYS A 166 -14.35 -2.16 0.02
N ARG A 167 -14.29 -1.37 1.09
CA ARG A 167 -14.81 0.00 1.08
C ARG A 167 -14.02 0.90 0.14
N SER A 168 -12.68 0.84 0.17
CA SER A 168 -11.83 1.66 -0.71
C SER A 168 -12.04 1.33 -2.20
N LEU A 169 -12.43 0.09 -2.52
CA LEU A 169 -12.79 -0.31 -3.90
C LEU A 169 -14.09 0.31 -4.37
N LYS A 170 -15.07 0.52 -3.47
CA LYS A 170 -16.44 0.95 -3.79
C LYS A 170 -16.66 2.44 -3.57
N GLU A 171 -16.04 3.00 -2.53
CA GLU A 171 -16.24 4.39 -2.11
C GLU A 171 -15.19 5.33 -2.73
N ASP A 172 -15.50 6.61 -2.76
CA ASP A 172 -14.53 7.64 -3.15
C ASP A 172 -13.43 7.78 -2.08
N GLY A 173 -12.17 7.95 -2.52
CA GLY A 173 -11.03 8.23 -1.68
C GLY A 173 -10.65 9.73 -1.66
N PRO A 174 -9.40 10.06 -1.31
CA PRO A 174 -8.30 9.11 -1.04
C PRO A 174 -8.42 8.41 0.31
N TRP A 175 -8.05 7.12 0.34
CA TRP A 175 -8.00 6.31 1.54
C TRP A 175 -6.56 6.12 2.02
N LEU A 176 -6.37 6.01 3.34
CA LEU A 176 -5.13 5.47 3.92
C LEU A 176 -5.49 4.43 4.99
N ILE A 177 -4.93 3.23 4.84
CA ILE A 177 -5.14 2.09 5.73
C ILE A 177 -3.80 1.71 6.34
N GLY A 178 -3.65 1.88 7.65
CA GLY A 178 -2.49 1.41 8.41
C GLY A 178 -2.69 -0.04 8.86
N CYS A 179 -1.70 -0.88 8.65
CA CYS A 179 -1.70 -2.28 9.02
C CYS A 179 -0.48 -2.57 9.88
N ARG A 180 -0.67 -2.96 11.14
CA ARG A 180 0.44 -3.46 11.97
C ARG A 180 0.77 -4.88 11.55
N ILE A 181 2.02 -5.10 11.12
CA ILE A 181 2.43 -6.37 10.54
C ILE A 181 3.63 -6.99 11.26
N ASP A 182 3.83 -8.29 11.02
CA ASP A 182 4.97 -9.04 11.53
C ASP A 182 6.29 -8.71 10.80
N ASN A 183 7.40 -9.28 11.33
CA ASN A 183 8.75 -9.17 10.78
C ASN A 183 9.21 -10.47 10.10
N GLN A 184 8.30 -11.31 9.60
CA GLN A 184 8.68 -12.55 8.93
C GLN A 184 9.41 -12.26 7.60
N LYS A 185 10.25 -13.22 7.18
CA LYS A 185 10.89 -13.15 5.86
C LYS A 185 9.83 -13.31 4.76
N PRO A 186 10.05 -12.72 3.59
CA PRO A 186 9.13 -12.86 2.48
C PRO A 186 9.21 -14.29 1.91
N VAL A 187 8.14 -14.70 1.23
CA VAL A 187 8.04 -16.05 0.64
C VAL A 187 8.73 -16.16 -0.72
N ASP A 188 9.02 -15.04 -1.39
CA ASP A 188 9.67 -14.99 -2.71
C ASP A 188 10.44 -13.66 -2.87
N THR A 189 11.02 -13.40 -4.05
CA THR A 189 11.68 -12.15 -4.42
C THR A 189 11.14 -11.63 -5.74
N THR A 190 11.10 -10.30 -5.90
CA THR A 190 10.65 -9.68 -7.15
C THR A 190 11.64 -9.86 -8.30
N GLU A 191 11.15 -9.76 -9.54
CA GLU A 191 11.99 -9.47 -10.70
C GLU A 191 12.80 -8.20 -10.45
N ARG A 192 14.07 -8.19 -10.92
CA ARG A 192 15.01 -7.06 -10.71
C ARG A 192 15.40 -6.32 -11.98
N ASP A 193 14.75 -6.61 -13.10
CA ASP A 193 14.95 -5.87 -14.35
C ASP A 193 13.97 -4.68 -14.42
N PRO A 194 14.45 -3.44 -14.24
CA PRO A 194 13.58 -2.25 -14.23
C PRO A 194 12.87 -2.02 -15.57
N ALA A 195 13.50 -2.41 -16.69
CA ALA A 195 12.92 -2.26 -18.01
C ALA A 195 11.72 -3.20 -18.18
N ARG A 196 11.83 -4.45 -17.73
CA ARG A 196 10.75 -5.44 -17.76
C ARG A 196 9.63 -5.07 -16.81
N ILE A 197 9.94 -4.62 -15.59
CA ILE A 197 8.93 -4.16 -14.62
C ILE A 197 8.10 -3.03 -15.22
N ARG A 198 8.76 -2.00 -15.77
CA ARG A 198 8.09 -0.88 -16.42
C ARG A 198 7.24 -1.33 -17.61
N ASP A 199 7.80 -2.13 -18.52
CA ASP A 199 7.13 -2.56 -19.75
C ASP A 199 5.86 -3.37 -19.42
N ARG A 200 5.97 -4.34 -18.51
CA ARG A 200 4.83 -5.12 -18.04
C ARG A 200 3.74 -4.24 -17.43
N PHE A 201 4.12 -3.30 -16.57
CA PHE A 201 3.17 -2.40 -15.94
C PHE A 201 2.47 -1.49 -16.96
N MET A 202 3.21 -0.92 -17.93
CA MET A 202 2.62 -0.10 -18.99
C MET A 202 1.64 -0.88 -19.86
N ARG A 203 1.91 -2.17 -20.14
CA ARG A 203 0.97 -3.07 -20.84
C ARG A 203 -0.26 -3.34 -19.96
N GLY A 204 -0.06 -3.62 -18.67
CA GLY A 204 -1.14 -3.83 -17.72
C GLY A 204 -2.07 -2.63 -17.55
N LEU A 205 -1.56 -1.43 -17.74
CA LEU A 205 -2.37 -0.20 -17.75
C LEU A 205 -3.01 0.11 -19.12
N GLY A 206 -2.68 -0.65 -20.16
CA GLY A 206 -3.18 -0.41 -21.52
C GLY A 206 -2.56 0.80 -22.23
N VAL A 207 -1.46 1.36 -21.71
CA VAL A 207 -0.76 2.52 -22.33
C VAL A 207 0.34 2.09 -23.30
N ARG A 208 0.63 0.81 -23.39
CA ARG A 208 1.54 0.20 -24.37
C ARG A 208 0.97 -1.12 -24.87
N LYS A 209 1.06 -1.35 -26.17
CA LYS A 209 0.74 -2.62 -26.83
C LYS A 209 1.90 -3.61 -26.76
#